data_556da0ff44bccd01307485283e0c7669
#
_entry.id   556da0ff44bccd01307485283e0c7669
#
_cell.length_a   1.000
_cell.length_b   1.000
_cell.length_c   1.000
_cell.angle_alpha   90.00
_cell.angle_beta   90.00
_cell.angle_gamma   90.00
#
_symmetry.space_group_name_H-M   'P 1'
#
loop_
_entity.id
_entity.type
_entity.pdbx_description
1 polymer ?
#
loop_
_entity_poly.entity_id
_entity_poly.type
_entity_poly.pdbx_seq_one_letter_code
_entity_poly.pdbx_strand_id
1 'polypeptide(L)'
;MENQVETVLKNILENGSYELKLMIKLFDLMDNSSSAENDLQASYSIGNRTIEVINTCERLKEAMNTILLAPFIGFDSEQKPTFKKGETSHGICLVQLATASKCYLIQIKQIKNLIPLIKLLEDDKVIKIGTGLKGDNEALFKQFNLRLKSTIDLENVFKKLSSVNQIGAKKAA
;
A
#
# COMPACT_ATOMS: atom_id res chain seq x y z
N MET A 1 -6.97 -26.84 -18.35
CA MET A 1 -6.37 -26.01 -17.30
C MET A 1 -7.11 -24.68 -17.11
N GLU A 2 -7.53 -24.02 -18.17
CA GLU A 2 -8.34 -22.77 -18.10
C GLU A 2 -9.60 -22.91 -17.23
N ASN A 3 -10.31 -24.01 -17.32
CA ASN A 3 -11.57 -24.25 -16.61
C ASN A 3 -11.43 -24.36 -15.06
N GLN A 4 -10.27 -24.74 -14.55
CA GLN A 4 -10.04 -24.84 -13.10
C GLN A 4 -9.75 -23.47 -12.47
N VAL A 5 -9.02 -22.62 -13.18
CA VAL A 5 -8.72 -21.26 -12.70
C VAL A 5 -9.98 -20.41 -12.67
N GLU A 6 -10.80 -20.47 -13.72
CA GLU A 6 -12.11 -19.78 -13.76
C GLU A 6 -13.05 -20.21 -12.63
N THR A 7 -13.10 -21.52 -12.34
CA THR A 7 -13.93 -22.04 -11.25
C THR A 7 -13.42 -21.56 -9.87
N VAL A 8 -12.11 -21.51 -9.67
CA VAL A 8 -11.49 -20.99 -8.42
C VAL A 8 -11.76 -19.50 -8.28
N LEU A 9 -11.58 -18.73 -9.33
CA LEU A 9 -11.87 -17.28 -9.34
C LEU A 9 -13.34 -17.00 -9.03
N LYS A 10 -14.25 -17.74 -9.67
CA LYS A 10 -15.69 -17.62 -9.40
C LYS A 10 -16.05 -17.93 -7.96
N ASN A 11 -15.48 -19.00 -7.40
CA ASN A 11 -15.68 -19.36 -6.00
C ASN A 11 -15.14 -18.30 -5.03
N ILE A 12 -13.99 -17.70 -5.35
CA ILE A 12 -13.42 -16.59 -4.57
C ILE A 12 -14.31 -15.34 -4.66
N LEU A 13 -14.86 -15.02 -5.84
CA LEU A 13 -15.76 -13.88 -6.02
C LEU A 13 -17.08 -14.05 -5.27
N GLU A 14 -17.61 -15.26 -5.19
CA GLU A 14 -18.86 -15.55 -4.49
C GLU A 14 -18.67 -15.65 -2.97
N ASN A 15 -17.66 -16.40 -2.52
CA ASN A 15 -17.48 -16.82 -1.13
C ASN A 15 -16.19 -16.31 -0.46
N GLY A 16 -15.32 -15.64 -1.20
CA GLY A 16 -14.04 -15.13 -0.71
C GLY A 16 -14.18 -13.94 0.25
N SER A 17 -13.14 -13.73 1.06
CA SER A 17 -13.06 -12.55 1.91
C SER A 17 -13.05 -11.25 1.08
N TYR A 18 -13.41 -10.14 1.71
CA TYR A 18 -13.43 -8.83 1.07
C TYR A 18 -12.08 -8.48 0.44
N GLU A 19 -10.97 -8.83 1.11
CA GLU A 19 -9.61 -8.59 0.59
C GLU A 19 -9.31 -9.38 -0.68
N LEU A 20 -9.76 -10.65 -0.77
CA LEU A 20 -9.60 -11.47 -1.96
C LEU A 20 -10.42 -10.95 -3.14
N LYS A 21 -11.63 -10.46 -2.89
CA LYS A 21 -12.48 -9.82 -3.92
C LYS A 21 -11.86 -8.53 -4.45
N LEU A 22 -11.29 -7.72 -3.55
CA LEU A 22 -10.55 -6.51 -3.93
C LEU A 22 -9.30 -6.84 -4.75
N MET A 23 -8.59 -7.91 -4.40
CA MET A 23 -7.39 -8.34 -5.11
C MET A 23 -7.70 -8.80 -6.53
N ILE A 24 -8.77 -9.58 -6.75
CA ILE A 24 -9.21 -9.97 -8.10
C ILE A 24 -9.54 -8.73 -8.91
N LYS A 25 -10.29 -7.79 -8.33
CA LYS A 25 -10.61 -6.53 -8.99
C LYS A 25 -9.37 -5.71 -9.34
N LEU A 26 -8.34 -5.77 -8.50
CA LEU A 26 -7.04 -5.14 -8.76
C LEU A 26 -6.32 -5.81 -9.93
N PHE A 27 -6.28 -7.15 -10.00
CA PHE A 27 -5.70 -7.89 -11.12
C PHE A 27 -6.44 -7.59 -12.42
N ASP A 28 -7.77 -7.55 -12.43
CA ASP A 28 -8.56 -7.18 -13.60
C ASP A 28 -8.23 -5.76 -14.10
N LEU A 29 -7.98 -4.82 -13.17
CA LEU A 29 -7.58 -3.45 -13.52
C LEU A 29 -6.14 -3.38 -14.06
N MET A 30 -5.26 -4.25 -13.59
CA MET A 30 -3.87 -4.34 -14.07
C MET A 30 -3.77 -5.02 -15.43
N ASP A 31 -4.50 -6.12 -15.67
CA ASP A 31 -4.55 -6.83 -16.95
C ASP A 31 -5.09 -5.95 -18.08
N ASN A 32 -6.04 -5.09 -17.80
CA ASN A 32 -6.54 -4.13 -18.78
C ASN A 32 -5.54 -2.99 -19.10
N SER A 33 -4.42 -2.89 -18.35
CA SER A 33 -3.41 -1.85 -18.53
C SER A 33 -2.08 -2.34 -19.13
N SER A 34 -1.86 -3.64 -19.29
CA SER A 34 -0.58 -4.18 -19.79
C SER A 34 -0.75 -5.23 -20.87
N SER A 35 -0.39 -4.87 -22.09
CA SER A 35 0.06 -5.80 -23.15
C SER A 35 1.57 -6.02 -22.99
N ALA A 36 2.01 -6.77 -21.98
CA ALA A 36 3.40 -7.17 -21.83
C ALA A 36 3.47 -8.60 -21.28
N GLU A 37 3.41 -9.55 -22.20
CA GLU A 37 3.92 -10.90 -21.96
C GLU A 37 5.45 -10.87 -21.90
N ASN A 38 6.03 -11.67 -21.03
CA ASN A 38 7.43 -12.02 -20.82
C ASN A 38 8.23 -11.09 -19.90
N ASP A 39 8.27 -11.43 -18.60
CA ASP A 39 9.54 -11.59 -17.84
C ASP A 39 9.30 -12.05 -16.40
N LEU A 40 9.13 -13.33 -16.19
CA LEU A 40 9.03 -13.97 -14.86
C LEU A 40 10.37 -13.97 -14.08
N GLN A 41 11.41 -13.30 -14.55
CA GLN A 41 12.74 -13.22 -13.91
C GLN A 41 13.34 -11.81 -13.85
N ALA A 42 12.62 -10.77 -14.24
CA ALA A 42 13.15 -9.42 -14.11
C ALA A 42 13.15 -8.99 -12.63
N SER A 43 14.33 -8.70 -12.09
CA SER A 43 14.43 -8.05 -10.79
C SER A 43 13.66 -6.73 -10.85
N TYR A 44 12.76 -6.49 -9.88
CA TYR A 44 12.02 -5.23 -9.80
C TYR A 44 13.02 -4.06 -9.79
N SER A 45 12.84 -3.13 -10.70
CA SER A 45 13.56 -1.86 -10.73
C SER A 45 12.56 -0.72 -10.67
N ILE A 46 13.00 0.45 -10.17
CA ILE A 46 12.16 1.64 -10.13
C ILE A 46 11.72 2.10 -11.53
N GLY A 47 12.44 1.64 -12.58
CA GLY A 47 12.16 1.96 -13.98
C GLY A 47 12.12 3.47 -14.21
N ASN A 48 11.12 3.92 -14.98
CA ASN A 48 10.90 5.35 -15.27
C ASN A 48 10.07 6.08 -14.20
N ARG A 49 9.80 5.45 -13.04
CA ARG A 49 9.07 6.10 -11.97
C ARG A 49 9.89 7.19 -11.33
N THR A 50 9.25 8.30 -11.01
CA THR A 50 9.90 9.40 -10.30
C THR A 50 9.65 9.30 -8.80
N ILE A 51 10.65 9.73 -8.01
CA ILE A 51 10.52 9.86 -6.56
C ILE A 51 10.38 11.35 -6.23
N GLU A 52 9.36 11.69 -5.48
CA GLU A 52 9.10 13.05 -5.06
C GLU A 52 9.10 13.16 -3.53
N VAL A 53 9.93 14.04 -2.98
CA VAL A 53 9.96 14.34 -1.55
C VAL A 53 8.99 15.47 -1.24
N ILE A 54 8.03 15.17 -0.35
CA ILE A 54 6.99 16.09 0.09
C ILE A 54 7.30 16.55 1.52
N ASN A 55 7.60 17.84 1.67
CA ASN A 55 7.98 18.45 2.94
C ASN A 55 7.27 19.79 3.23
N THR A 56 6.35 20.19 2.36
CA THR A 56 5.53 21.40 2.54
C THR A 56 4.05 21.10 2.34
N CYS A 57 3.18 21.98 2.87
CA CYS A 57 1.74 21.86 2.72
C CYS A 57 1.28 22.00 1.25
N GLU A 58 1.94 22.85 0.49
CA GLU A 58 1.63 23.12 -0.93
C GLU A 58 1.90 21.86 -1.76
N ARG A 59 3.13 21.30 -1.63
CA ARG A 59 3.48 20.05 -2.31
C ARG A 59 2.58 18.90 -1.92
N LEU A 60 2.17 18.80 -0.63
CA LEU A 60 1.22 17.77 -0.20
C LEU A 60 -0.12 17.93 -0.93
N LYS A 61 -0.65 19.14 -1.06
CA LYS A 61 -1.91 19.38 -1.78
C LYS A 61 -1.79 19.00 -3.26
N GLU A 62 -0.69 19.37 -3.92
CA GLU A 62 -0.43 19.02 -5.32
C GLU A 62 -0.35 17.50 -5.51
N ALA A 63 0.39 16.80 -4.63
CA ALA A 63 0.48 15.35 -4.66
C ALA A 63 -0.89 14.67 -4.48
N MET A 64 -1.73 15.17 -3.55
CA MET A 64 -3.08 14.62 -3.32
C MET A 64 -3.97 14.72 -4.57
N ASN A 65 -3.86 15.79 -5.36
CA ASN A 65 -4.63 15.94 -6.60
C ASN A 65 -4.34 14.80 -7.60
N THR A 66 -3.11 14.29 -7.62
CA THR A 66 -2.72 13.16 -8.47
C THR A 66 -3.06 11.82 -7.83
N ILE A 67 -2.78 11.66 -6.54
CA ILE A 67 -2.95 10.40 -5.83
C ILE A 67 -4.43 10.02 -5.73
N LEU A 68 -5.34 10.97 -5.51
CA LEU A 68 -6.78 10.75 -5.43
C LEU A 68 -7.42 10.27 -6.74
N LEU A 69 -6.73 10.41 -7.87
CA LEU A 69 -7.18 9.88 -9.15
C LEU A 69 -6.84 8.38 -9.32
N ALA A 70 -5.94 7.85 -8.50
CA ALA A 70 -5.56 6.45 -8.55
C ALA A 70 -6.58 5.59 -7.77
N PRO A 71 -7.10 4.49 -8.36
CA PRO A 71 -8.03 3.60 -7.67
C PRO A 71 -7.37 2.82 -6.54
N PHE A 72 -6.06 2.68 -6.59
CA PHE A 72 -5.24 2.06 -5.55
C PHE A 72 -3.87 2.72 -5.47
N ILE A 73 -3.27 2.64 -4.30
CA ILE A 73 -1.93 3.16 -4.01
C ILE A 73 -1.15 2.16 -3.17
N GLY A 74 0.16 2.10 -3.39
CA GLY A 74 1.09 1.49 -2.45
C GLY A 74 1.18 2.36 -1.19
N PHE A 75 1.24 1.74 -0.02
CA PHE A 75 1.36 2.43 1.26
C PHE A 75 2.39 1.74 2.15
N ASP A 76 3.22 2.54 2.79
CA ASP A 76 4.13 2.13 3.86
C ASP A 76 4.39 3.30 4.80
N SER A 77 4.81 3.04 6.05
CA SER A 77 5.20 4.08 6.99
C SER A 77 6.45 3.75 7.77
N GLU A 78 7.28 4.77 8.05
CA GLU A 78 8.53 4.60 8.75
C GLU A 78 8.56 5.38 10.06
N GLN A 79 9.05 4.71 11.09
CA GLN A 79 9.32 5.28 12.40
C GLN A 79 10.83 5.37 12.62
N LYS A 80 11.28 6.42 13.28
CA LYS A 80 12.68 6.47 13.71
C LYS A 80 12.94 5.34 14.72
N PRO A 81 13.94 4.46 14.49
CA PRO A 81 14.23 3.38 15.41
C PRO A 81 14.63 3.90 16.80
N THR A 82 14.25 3.17 17.84
CA THR A 82 14.70 3.37 19.21
C THR A 82 15.83 2.39 19.50
N PHE A 83 16.94 2.89 20.07
CA PHE A 83 18.14 2.08 20.33
C PHE A 83 18.37 1.82 21.81
N LYS A 84 17.72 2.58 22.69
CA LYS A 84 17.89 2.46 24.14
C LYS A 84 16.64 1.85 24.79
N LYS A 85 16.85 0.95 25.74
CA LYS A 85 15.76 0.39 26.54
C LYS A 85 15.05 1.51 27.30
N GLY A 86 13.73 1.64 27.12
CA GLY A 86 12.91 2.71 27.70
C GLY A 86 12.85 4.00 26.88
N GLU A 87 13.51 4.06 25.73
CA GLU A 87 13.36 5.19 24.80
C GLU A 87 11.91 5.23 24.25
N THR A 88 11.31 6.41 24.30
CA THR A 88 9.95 6.61 23.75
C THR A 88 9.99 6.56 22.23
N SER A 89 9.05 5.85 21.61
CA SER A 89 8.89 5.86 20.14
C SER A 89 8.73 7.29 19.63
N HIS A 90 9.49 7.62 18.59
CA HIS A 90 9.43 8.94 17.95
C HIS A 90 8.21 9.12 17.04
N GLY A 91 7.37 8.09 16.93
CA GLY A 91 6.23 8.05 16.04
C GLY A 91 6.63 7.98 14.56
N ILE A 92 5.61 7.97 13.71
CA ILE A 92 5.80 7.98 12.25
C ILE A 92 6.49 9.28 11.84
N CYS A 93 7.56 9.19 11.08
CA CYS A 93 8.30 10.33 10.56
C CYS A 93 8.21 10.45 9.04
N LEU A 94 7.94 9.34 8.35
CA LEU A 94 7.80 9.26 6.90
C LEU A 94 6.56 8.42 6.56
N VAL A 95 5.77 8.88 5.59
CA VAL A 95 4.77 8.07 4.90
C VAL A 95 5.18 7.95 3.45
N GLN A 96 5.15 6.74 2.93
CA GLN A 96 5.47 6.42 1.56
C GLN A 96 4.19 6.06 0.82
N LEU A 97 3.93 6.75 -0.27
CA LEU A 97 2.80 6.46 -1.16
C LEU A 97 3.33 6.21 -2.56
N ALA A 98 2.76 5.25 -3.26
CA ALA A 98 3.14 4.94 -4.63
C ALA A 98 1.90 4.82 -5.52
N THR A 99 1.95 5.47 -6.67
CA THR A 99 1.05 5.23 -7.81
C THR A 99 1.79 4.40 -8.86
N ALA A 100 1.15 4.07 -9.97
CA ALA A 100 1.79 3.35 -11.07
C ALA A 100 3.04 4.07 -11.63
N SER A 101 3.08 5.42 -11.56
CA SER A 101 4.12 6.24 -12.19
C SER A 101 5.03 6.97 -11.23
N LYS A 102 4.64 7.17 -9.98
CA LYS A 102 5.35 8.05 -9.04
C LYS A 102 5.32 7.52 -7.61
N CYS A 103 6.45 7.69 -6.90
CA CYS A 103 6.55 7.46 -5.46
C CYS A 103 6.65 8.80 -4.73
N TYR A 104 5.94 8.93 -3.62
CA TYR A 104 5.91 10.12 -2.77
C TYR A 104 6.47 9.78 -1.40
N LEU A 105 7.51 10.50 -0.97
CA LEU A 105 8.13 10.40 0.35
C LEU A 105 7.68 11.59 1.20
N ILE A 106 6.66 11.38 2.03
CA ILE A 106 6.00 12.46 2.78
C ILE A 106 6.63 12.58 4.17
N GLN A 107 7.38 13.65 4.38
CA GLN A 107 8.09 13.94 5.64
C GLN A 107 7.13 14.58 6.65
N ILE A 108 6.47 13.76 7.48
CA ILE A 108 5.38 14.13 8.37
C ILE A 108 5.73 15.30 9.30
N LYS A 109 6.96 15.31 9.84
CA LYS A 109 7.37 16.34 10.83
C LYS A 109 7.58 17.73 10.23
N GLN A 110 7.71 17.84 8.91
CA GLN A 110 7.94 19.12 8.23
C GLN A 110 6.65 19.78 7.74
N ILE A 111 5.54 19.04 7.73
CA ILE A 111 4.28 19.50 7.19
C ILE A 111 3.33 19.88 8.34
N LYS A 112 2.97 21.16 8.41
CA LYS A 112 2.09 21.68 9.48
C LYS A 112 0.64 21.21 9.37
N ASN A 113 0.14 20.98 8.17
CA ASN A 113 -1.23 20.56 7.92
C ASN A 113 -1.26 19.22 7.18
N LEU A 114 -1.55 18.15 7.90
CA LEU A 114 -1.65 16.79 7.39
C LEU A 114 -3.09 16.37 7.03
N ILE A 115 -4.08 17.25 7.17
CA ILE A 115 -5.48 16.94 6.89
C ILE A 115 -5.68 16.30 5.51
N PRO A 116 -5.04 16.76 4.41
CA PRO A 116 -5.20 16.11 3.12
C PRO A 116 -4.72 14.65 3.10
N LEU A 117 -3.60 14.37 3.76
CA LEU A 117 -3.09 13.00 3.90
C LEU A 117 -4.01 12.14 4.75
N ILE A 118 -4.47 12.65 5.90
CA ILE A 118 -5.40 11.95 6.79
C ILE A 118 -6.68 11.57 6.04
N LYS A 119 -7.26 12.51 5.30
CA LYS A 119 -8.45 12.25 4.48
C LYS A 119 -8.22 11.15 3.44
N LEU A 120 -7.07 11.14 2.75
CA LEU A 120 -6.72 10.08 1.81
C LEU A 120 -6.61 8.71 2.50
N LEU A 121 -5.95 8.65 3.66
CA LEU A 121 -5.75 7.39 4.37
C LEU A 121 -7.06 6.82 4.94
N GLU A 122 -8.02 7.67 5.27
CA GLU A 122 -9.36 7.30 5.72
C GLU A 122 -10.39 7.17 4.58
N ASP A 123 -10.01 7.50 3.34
CA ASP A 123 -10.90 7.36 2.19
C ASP A 123 -11.12 5.88 1.85
N ASP A 124 -12.37 5.45 1.80
CA ASP A 124 -12.76 4.08 1.45
C ASP A 124 -12.78 3.80 -0.07
N LYS A 125 -12.69 4.85 -0.89
CA LYS A 125 -12.65 4.75 -2.35
C LYS A 125 -11.26 4.44 -2.90
N VAL A 126 -10.21 4.86 -2.19
CA VAL A 126 -8.82 4.61 -2.57
C VAL A 126 -8.30 3.39 -1.82
N ILE A 127 -7.92 2.33 -2.52
CA ILE A 127 -7.38 1.12 -1.91
C ILE A 127 -5.92 1.34 -1.53
N LYS A 128 -5.55 1.10 -0.26
CA LYS A 128 -4.16 1.13 0.22
C LYS A 128 -3.60 -0.27 0.25
N ILE A 129 -2.51 -0.51 -0.46
CA ILE A 129 -1.84 -1.81 -0.58
C ILE A 129 -0.49 -1.71 0.11
N GLY A 130 -0.21 -2.62 1.03
CA GLY A 130 1.07 -2.66 1.74
C GLY A 130 1.36 -4.04 2.31
N THR A 131 2.39 -4.17 3.12
CA THR A 131 2.79 -5.40 3.79
C THR A 131 2.91 -5.17 5.29
N GLY A 132 2.28 -6.03 6.12
CA GLY A 132 2.35 -5.91 7.57
C GLY A 132 1.60 -4.69 8.13
N LEU A 133 0.55 -4.24 7.45
CA LEU A 133 -0.19 -3.00 7.74
C LEU A 133 -0.77 -2.89 9.15
N LYS A 134 -0.78 -3.99 9.92
CA LYS A 134 -1.25 -3.97 11.31
C LYS A 134 -0.42 -3.02 12.17
N GLY A 135 0.92 -3.07 12.05
CA GLY A 135 1.83 -2.20 12.78
C GLY A 135 1.65 -0.72 12.42
N ASP A 136 1.52 -0.43 11.12
CA ASP A 136 1.27 0.91 10.61
C ASP A 136 -0.05 1.48 11.15
N ASN A 137 -1.11 0.67 11.12
CA ASN A 137 -2.43 1.07 11.60
C ASN A 137 -2.43 1.38 13.10
N GLU A 138 -1.70 0.60 13.92
CA GLU A 138 -1.52 0.85 15.35
C GLU A 138 -0.74 2.16 15.59
N ALA A 139 0.33 2.39 14.83
CA ALA A 139 1.14 3.60 14.92
C ALA A 139 0.37 4.87 14.49
N LEU A 140 -0.36 4.78 13.38
CA LEU A 140 -1.22 5.86 12.88
C LEU A 140 -2.34 6.18 13.87
N PHE A 141 -2.97 5.17 14.46
CA PHE A 141 -3.99 5.38 15.46
C PHE A 141 -3.42 6.05 16.73
N LYS A 142 -2.28 5.60 17.22
CA LYS A 142 -1.62 6.16 18.39
C LYS A 142 -1.22 7.62 18.18
N GLN A 143 -0.74 7.97 17.00
CA GLN A 143 -0.18 9.30 16.73
C GLN A 143 -1.22 10.32 16.25
N PHE A 144 -2.18 9.89 15.43
CA PHE A 144 -3.13 10.77 14.73
C PHE A 144 -4.59 10.43 15.01
N ASN A 145 -4.88 9.40 15.81
CA ASN A 145 -6.23 8.83 16.00
C ASN A 145 -6.88 8.43 14.67
N LEU A 146 -6.07 7.97 13.72
CA LEU A 146 -6.43 7.62 12.35
C LEU A 146 -6.37 6.10 12.15
N ARG A 147 -7.32 5.56 11.39
CA ARG A 147 -7.30 4.18 10.92
C ARG A 147 -7.34 4.13 9.40
N LEU A 148 -6.45 3.34 8.84
CA LEU A 148 -6.47 3.07 7.40
C LEU A 148 -7.80 2.41 7.03
N LYS A 149 -8.44 2.89 5.95
CA LYS A 149 -9.61 2.25 5.36
C LYS A 149 -9.26 1.67 4.00
N SER A 150 -10.05 0.70 3.55
CA SER A 150 -9.86 0.00 2.26
C SER A 150 -8.43 -0.44 2.05
N THR A 151 -7.96 -1.35 2.92
CA THR A 151 -6.58 -1.85 2.90
C THR A 151 -6.50 -3.26 2.35
N ILE A 152 -5.45 -3.54 1.58
CA ILE A 152 -5.00 -4.89 1.22
C ILE A 152 -3.62 -5.10 1.84
N ASP A 153 -3.54 -6.02 2.80
CA ASP A 153 -2.26 -6.45 3.37
C ASP A 153 -1.76 -7.68 2.60
N LEU A 154 -0.73 -7.46 1.79
CA LEU A 154 -0.14 -8.52 0.96
C LEU A 154 0.45 -9.66 1.81
N GLU A 155 0.93 -9.39 3.01
CA GLU A 155 1.38 -10.46 3.92
C GLU A 155 0.24 -11.44 4.23
N ASN A 156 -0.96 -10.95 4.50
CA ASN A 156 -2.12 -11.79 4.76
C ASN A 156 -2.58 -12.55 3.52
N VAL A 157 -2.49 -11.93 2.34
CA VAL A 157 -2.81 -12.57 1.06
C VAL A 157 -1.85 -13.72 0.79
N PHE A 158 -0.55 -13.48 0.86
CA PHE A 158 0.46 -14.49 0.60
C PHE A 158 0.45 -15.63 1.63
N LYS A 159 0.16 -15.35 2.90
CA LYS A 159 -0.05 -16.38 3.91
C LYS A 159 -1.21 -17.33 3.57
N LYS A 160 -2.27 -16.83 2.96
CA LYS A 160 -3.41 -17.66 2.53
C LYS A 160 -3.09 -18.47 1.28
N LEU A 161 -2.22 -17.97 0.39
CA LEU A 161 -1.84 -18.64 -0.85
C LEU A 161 -0.69 -19.65 -0.65
N SER A 162 0.16 -19.43 0.34
CA SER A 162 1.28 -20.31 0.67
C SER A 162 1.07 -20.88 2.06
N SER A 163 1.42 -22.16 2.29
CA SER A 163 1.44 -22.78 3.61
C SER A 163 2.53 -22.21 4.55
N VAL A 164 3.14 -21.08 4.21
CA VAL A 164 4.24 -20.44 4.95
C VAL A 164 3.69 -19.38 5.90
N ASN A 165 4.04 -19.49 7.18
CA ASN A 165 3.54 -18.62 8.25
C ASN A 165 4.03 -17.17 8.21
N GLN A 166 5.13 -16.88 7.51
CA GLN A 166 5.65 -15.52 7.29
C GLN A 166 6.27 -15.40 5.91
N ILE A 167 5.84 -14.41 5.15
CA ILE A 167 6.41 -14.04 3.86
C ILE A 167 6.81 -12.57 3.95
N GLY A 168 8.13 -12.31 3.94
CA GLY A 168 8.64 -10.94 3.80
C GLY A 168 8.48 -10.44 2.36
N ALA A 169 8.40 -9.13 2.16
CA ALA A 169 8.27 -8.50 0.85
C ALA A 169 9.27 -9.02 -0.19
N LYS A 170 10.48 -9.36 0.23
CA LYS A 170 11.53 -9.96 -0.64
C LYS A 170 11.20 -11.37 -1.19
N LYS A 171 10.30 -12.12 -0.53
CA LYS A 171 9.85 -13.46 -1.00
C LYS A 171 8.54 -13.39 -1.78
N ALA A 172 7.88 -12.25 -1.73
CA ALA A 172 6.60 -12.00 -2.39
C ALA A 172 6.78 -11.34 -3.78
N ALA A 173 7.95 -10.75 -4.03
CA ALA A 173 8.37 -10.23 -5.32
C ALA A 173 9.11 -11.30 -6.11
#